data_d774e04b66724db42e2d8e37c9a935bc
#
_entry.id   d774e04b66724db42e2d8e37c9a935bc
#
_cell.length_a   1.000
_cell.length_b   1.000
_cell.length_c   1.000
_cell.angle_alpha   90.00
_cell.angle_beta   90.00
_cell.angle_gamma   90.00
#
_symmetry.space_group_name_H-M   'P 1'
#
loop_
_entity.id
_entity.type
_entity.pdbx_description
1 polymer ?
#
loop_
_entity_poly.entity_id
_entity_poly.type
_entity_poly.pdbx_seq_one_letter_code
_entity_poly.pdbx_strand_id
1 'polypeptide(L)'
;VDMPNPHTVVELADQEPLRDVFLPTVDVSLIPPAARPSYDPAPHSGTNLELVVDLSVPGQATGHIAMRVLERGVGETQACGTGCSAAALATALRRGPGAPTQWVVDIPGGTGSVGLDGGIDWTGENPRITDASVFLTGPATRVADIRLS
;
A
#
# COMPACT_ATOMS: atom_id res chain seq x y z
N VAL A 1 -8.50 -2.05 -3.00
CA VAL A 1 -8.26 -3.18 -2.08
C VAL A 1 -9.00 -2.92 -0.78
N ASP A 2 -9.76 -3.89 -0.32
CA ASP A 2 -10.48 -3.84 0.94
C ASP A 2 -9.72 -4.70 1.97
N MET A 3 -9.05 -4.01 2.86
CA MET A 3 -8.45 -4.53 4.09
C MET A 3 -9.38 -4.05 5.20
N PRO A 4 -9.40 -4.29 6.43
CA PRO A 4 -10.47 -3.81 7.36
C PRO A 4 -11.01 -2.39 7.08
N ASN A 5 -10.30 -1.61 6.29
CA ASN A 5 -10.67 -0.33 5.72
C ASN A 5 -10.33 -0.26 4.21
N PRO A 6 -11.04 0.53 3.41
CA PRO A 6 -10.81 0.60 1.96
C PRO A 6 -9.54 1.40 1.62
N HIS A 7 -8.79 0.88 0.65
CA HIS A 7 -7.55 1.44 0.13
C HIS A 7 -7.63 1.64 -1.38
N THR A 8 -7.17 2.79 -1.83
CA THR A 8 -6.95 3.10 -3.25
C THR A 8 -5.45 3.14 -3.49
N VAL A 9 -4.97 2.22 -4.30
CA VAL A 9 -3.56 2.14 -4.67
C VAL A 9 -3.37 2.71 -6.07
N VAL A 10 -2.56 3.76 -6.18
CA VAL A 10 -2.19 4.41 -7.44
C VAL A 10 -0.71 4.22 -7.65
N GLU A 11 -0.35 3.57 -8.75
CA GLU A 11 1.06 3.45 -9.13
C GLU A 11 1.51 4.60 -9.98
N LEU A 12 2.67 5.11 -9.64
CA LEU A 12 3.39 6.15 -10.35
C LEU A 12 4.49 5.51 -11.22
N ALA A 13 4.76 6.13 -12.37
CA ALA A 13 5.72 5.60 -13.33
C ALA A 13 7.17 5.61 -12.82
N ASP A 14 7.50 6.55 -11.95
CA ASP A 14 8.83 6.69 -11.37
C ASP A 14 8.79 7.29 -9.96
N GLN A 15 9.95 7.38 -9.32
CA GLN A 15 10.09 7.77 -7.91
C GLN A 15 10.08 9.30 -7.69
N GLU A 16 10.39 10.09 -8.71
CA GLU A 16 10.43 11.56 -8.55
C GLU A 16 9.06 12.14 -8.17
N PRO A 17 7.96 11.78 -8.87
CA PRO A 17 6.64 12.23 -8.45
C PRO A 17 6.28 11.84 -7.02
N LEU A 18 6.78 10.69 -6.53
CA LEU A 18 6.52 10.27 -5.16
C LEU A 18 7.15 11.20 -4.12
N ARG A 19 8.31 11.80 -4.42
CA ARG A 19 8.98 12.78 -3.54
C ARG A 19 8.29 14.12 -3.55
N ASP A 20 7.82 14.55 -4.71
CA ASP A 20 7.32 15.90 -4.96
C ASP A 20 5.82 16.04 -4.78
N VAL A 21 5.09 14.93 -4.66
CA VAL A 21 3.65 14.98 -4.40
C VAL A 21 3.39 15.63 -3.05
N PHE A 22 2.62 16.71 -3.08
CA PHE A 22 2.09 17.32 -1.88
C PHE A 22 0.88 16.51 -1.39
N LEU A 23 1.01 15.87 -0.24
CA LEU A 23 -0.10 15.21 0.45
C LEU A 23 -0.58 16.12 1.58
N PRO A 24 -1.80 16.66 1.49
CA PRO A 24 -2.34 17.54 2.53
C PRO A 24 -2.57 16.78 3.82
N THR A 25 -2.38 17.46 4.95
CA THR A 25 -2.51 16.84 6.27
C THR A 25 -3.94 16.44 6.65
N VAL A 26 -4.96 17.04 6.03
CA VAL A 26 -6.37 16.80 6.43
C VAL A 26 -7.33 16.75 5.25
N ASP A 27 -7.12 17.52 4.19
CA ASP A 27 -8.09 17.73 3.13
C ASP A 27 -7.63 17.21 1.77
N VAL A 28 -8.20 16.07 1.36
CA VAL A 28 -7.95 15.48 0.03
C VAL A 28 -8.36 16.40 -1.12
N SER A 29 -9.19 17.43 -0.87
CA SER A 29 -9.57 18.40 -1.90
C SER A 29 -8.40 19.25 -2.37
N LEU A 30 -7.36 19.36 -1.54
CA LEU A 30 -6.12 20.08 -1.86
C LEU A 30 -5.19 19.29 -2.80
N ILE A 31 -5.42 17.99 -2.99
CA ILE A 31 -4.70 17.22 -4.02
C ILE A 31 -5.11 17.78 -5.39
N PRO A 32 -4.15 18.10 -6.26
CA PRO A 32 -4.46 18.57 -7.60
C PRO A 32 -5.44 17.63 -8.33
N PRO A 33 -6.45 18.15 -9.05
CA PRO A 33 -7.46 17.29 -9.69
C PRO A 33 -6.87 16.18 -10.57
N ALA A 34 -5.75 16.43 -11.24
CA ALA A 34 -5.07 15.45 -12.08
C ALA A 34 -4.44 14.29 -11.28
N ALA A 35 -4.19 14.49 -9.97
CA ALA A 35 -3.63 13.46 -9.09
C ALA A 35 -4.70 12.78 -8.23
N ARG A 36 -5.97 13.20 -8.34
CA ARG A 36 -7.08 12.56 -7.60
C ARG A 36 -7.55 11.34 -8.34
N PRO A 37 -7.67 10.20 -7.68
CA PRO A 37 -8.35 9.05 -8.28
C PRO A 37 -9.84 9.38 -8.49
N SER A 38 -10.38 8.93 -9.60
CA SER A 38 -11.82 8.91 -9.84
C SER A 38 -12.38 7.52 -9.49
N TYR A 39 -13.58 7.48 -8.95
CA TYR A 39 -14.21 6.25 -8.52
C TYR A 39 -15.56 6.07 -9.19
N ASP A 40 -15.85 4.84 -9.64
CA ASP A 40 -17.16 4.44 -10.11
C ASP A 40 -17.45 2.98 -9.67
N PRO A 41 -18.34 2.76 -8.72
CA PRO A 41 -19.02 3.76 -7.87
C PRO A 41 -18.07 4.39 -6.84
N ALA A 42 -18.40 5.60 -6.42
CA ALA A 42 -17.63 6.27 -5.37
C ALA A 42 -17.80 5.56 -4.02
N PRO A 43 -16.73 5.28 -3.26
CA PRO A 43 -16.83 4.66 -1.95
C PRO A 43 -17.53 5.61 -0.96
N HIS A 44 -18.57 5.10 -0.26
CA HIS A 44 -19.45 5.89 0.61
C HIS A 44 -18.71 6.67 1.71
N SER A 45 -17.61 6.13 2.21
CA SER A 45 -16.85 6.73 3.31
C SER A 45 -15.45 7.20 2.90
N GLY A 46 -15.18 7.27 1.60
CA GLY A 46 -13.83 7.53 1.09
C GLY A 46 -12.88 6.35 1.30
N THR A 47 -11.63 6.52 0.89
CA THR A 47 -10.58 5.52 1.02
C THR A 47 -9.31 6.18 1.55
N ASN A 48 -8.38 5.38 2.09
CA ASN A 48 -6.98 5.78 2.15
C ASN A 48 -6.42 5.79 0.72
N LEU A 49 -5.46 6.65 0.46
CA LEU A 49 -4.79 6.76 -0.84
C LEU A 49 -3.32 6.43 -0.68
N GLU A 50 -2.89 5.35 -1.32
CA GLU A 50 -1.50 4.94 -1.40
C GLU A 50 -0.94 5.31 -2.77
N LEU A 51 0.09 6.14 -2.79
CA LEU A 51 0.89 6.43 -3.99
C LEU A 51 2.12 5.53 -3.96
N VAL A 52 2.27 4.70 -4.98
CA VAL A 52 3.24 3.60 -5.00
C VAL A 52 4.13 3.69 -6.22
N VAL A 53 5.41 3.40 -6.05
CA VAL A 53 6.35 3.15 -7.14
C VAL A 53 6.89 1.73 -7.00
N ASP A 54 6.84 0.97 -8.09
CA ASP A 54 7.43 -0.36 -8.16
C ASP A 54 8.93 -0.25 -8.47
N LEU A 55 9.75 -0.63 -7.51
CA LEU A 55 11.22 -0.64 -7.57
C LEU A 55 11.79 -2.04 -7.79
N SER A 56 10.93 -3.03 -8.02
CA SER A 56 11.36 -4.41 -8.14
C SER A 56 12.26 -4.64 -9.34
N VAL A 57 13.32 -5.40 -9.14
CA VAL A 57 14.24 -5.80 -10.20
C VAL A 57 13.73 -7.09 -10.85
N PRO A 58 13.63 -7.16 -12.18
CA PRO A 58 13.22 -8.37 -12.88
C PRO A 58 14.08 -9.59 -12.49
N GLY A 59 13.43 -10.73 -12.24
CA GLY A 59 14.09 -11.98 -11.87
C GLY A 59 14.42 -12.13 -10.39
N GLN A 60 14.19 -11.15 -9.55
CA GLN A 60 14.31 -11.30 -8.10
C GLN A 60 13.04 -11.94 -7.52
N ALA A 61 13.26 -12.82 -6.51
CA ALA A 61 12.18 -13.50 -5.81
C ALA A 61 11.38 -12.59 -4.87
N THR A 62 11.96 -11.44 -4.47
CA THR A 62 11.35 -10.46 -3.59
C THR A 62 11.02 -9.20 -4.39
N GLY A 63 9.79 -8.74 -4.28
CA GLY A 63 9.37 -7.47 -4.83
C GLY A 63 9.82 -6.31 -3.93
N HIS A 64 9.91 -5.11 -4.49
CA HIS A 64 10.26 -3.90 -3.75
C HIS A 64 9.41 -2.74 -4.23
N ILE A 65 8.74 -2.08 -3.31
CA ILE A 65 7.95 -0.88 -3.59
C ILE A 65 8.30 0.23 -2.62
N ALA A 66 8.21 1.47 -3.08
CA ALA A 66 8.18 2.65 -2.23
C ALA A 66 6.78 3.25 -2.24
N MET A 67 6.29 3.74 -1.09
CA MET A 67 4.96 4.33 -1.01
C MET A 67 4.88 5.52 -0.07
N ARG A 68 3.88 6.36 -0.33
CA ARG A 68 3.37 7.36 0.60
C ARG A 68 1.87 7.16 0.75
N VAL A 69 1.33 7.46 1.91
CA VAL A 69 -0.08 7.25 2.22
C VAL A 69 -0.74 8.49 2.76
N LEU A 70 -1.92 8.78 2.21
CA LEU A 70 -2.86 9.75 2.75
C LEU A 70 -3.99 8.98 3.44
N GLU A 71 -3.95 8.96 4.76
CA GLU A 71 -4.98 8.29 5.55
C GLU A 71 -6.23 9.17 5.68
N ARG A 72 -7.37 8.55 5.46
CA ARG A 72 -8.67 9.21 5.52
C ARG A 72 -8.93 9.84 6.89
N GLY A 73 -9.16 11.15 6.89
CA GLY A 73 -9.43 11.92 8.11
C GLY A 73 -8.22 12.25 8.98
N VAL A 74 -7.03 11.80 8.58
CA VAL A 74 -5.77 12.04 9.30
C VAL A 74 -4.81 12.88 8.47
N GLY A 75 -4.67 12.57 7.18
CA GLY A 75 -3.68 13.16 6.30
C GLY A 75 -2.52 12.20 6.03
N GLU A 76 -1.38 12.73 5.61
CA GLU A 76 -0.20 11.92 5.39
C GLU A 76 0.37 11.40 6.72
N THR A 77 0.62 10.10 6.78
CA THR A 77 1.23 9.44 7.93
C THR A 77 2.57 8.80 7.57
N GLN A 78 3.41 8.57 8.57
CA GLN A 78 4.73 7.99 8.39
C GLN A 78 4.67 6.49 8.05
N ALA A 79 3.59 5.83 8.45
CA ALA A 79 3.37 4.40 8.21
C ALA A 79 1.87 4.05 8.32
N CYS A 80 1.41 3.18 7.44
CA CYS A 80 0.09 2.57 7.50
C CYS A 80 0.22 1.07 7.18
N GLY A 81 0.06 0.22 8.18
CA GLY A 81 0.28 -1.22 8.03
C GLY A 81 -0.66 -1.87 7.02
N THR A 82 -1.95 -1.53 7.08
CA THR A 82 -2.94 -2.01 6.10
C THR A 82 -2.69 -1.42 4.71
N GLY A 83 -2.19 -0.19 4.63
CA GLY A 83 -1.76 0.46 3.39
C GLY A 83 -0.57 -0.27 2.74
N CYS A 84 0.46 -0.64 3.52
CA CYS A 84 1.58 -1.45 3.03
C CYS A 84 1.09 -2.78 2.44
N SER A 85 0.17 -3.45 3.14
CA SER A 85 -0.41 -4.72 2.71
C SER A 85 -1.23 -4.56 1.43
N ALA A 86 -2.06 -3.51 1.35
CA ALA A 86 -2.86 -3.20 0.17
C ALA A 86 -1.98 -2.85 -1.04
N ALA A 87 -0.92 -2.06 -0.84
CA ALA A 87 0.03 -1.68 -1.87
C ALA A 87 0.77 -2.88 -2.46
N ALA A 88 1.33 -3.75 -1.60
CA ALA A 88 2.01 -4.96 -2.05
C ALA A 88 1.08 -5.90 -2.82
N LEU A 89 -0.14 -6.13 -2.31
CA LEU A 89 -1.13 -6.96 -2.97
C LEU A 89 -1.56 -6.39 -4.32
N ALA A 90 -1.88 -5.09 -4.39
CA ALA A 90 -2.27 -4.44 -5.64
C ALA A 90 -1.17 -4.51 -6.69
N THR A 91 0.10 -4.30 -6.28
CA THR A 91 1.25 -4.40 -7.19
C THR A 91 1.44 -5.84 -7.67
N ALA A 92 1.30 -6.84 -6.78
CA ALA A 92 1.35 -8.25 -7.16
C ALA A 92 0.27 -8.60 -8.18
N LEU A 93 -0.99 -8.19 -7.92
CA LEU A 93 -2.11 -8.40 -8.83
C LEU A 93 -1.86 -7.81 -10.22
N ARG A 94 -1.29 -6.60 -10.28
CA ARG A 94 -1.01 -5.95 -11.54
C ARG A 94 0.16 -6.59 -12.31
N ARG A 95 1.17 -7.09 -11.62
CA ARG A 95 2.27 -7.83 -12.24
C ARG A 95 1.83 -9.16 -12.84
N GLY A 96 0.73 -9.71 -12.36
CA GLY A 96 0.16 -10.93 -12.88
C GLY A 96 0.80 -12.21 -12.33
N PRO A 97 0.53 -13.35 -13.00
CA PRO A 97 1.07 -14.65 -12.59
C PRO A 97 2.60 -14.63 -12.48
N GLY A 98 3.12 -15.16 -11.38
CA GLY A 98 4.55 -15.15 -11.11
C GLY A 98 5.06 -13.90 -10.39
N ALA A 99 4.18 -13.00 -9.98
CA ALA A 99 4.56 -11.90 -9.09
C ALA A 99 5.18 -12.43 -7.79
N PRO A 100 6.15 -11.70 -7.20
CA PRO A 100 6.69 -12.05 -5.91
C PRO A 100 5.62 -12.20 -4.83
N THR A 101 5.82 -13.16 -3.93
CA THR A 101 4.98 -13.31 -2.73
C THR A 101 5.58 -12.65 -1.49
N GLN A 102 6.81 -12.17 -1.59
CA GLN A 102 7.50 -11.42 -0.54
C GLN A 102 7.83 -10.03 -1.08
N TRP A 103 7.54 -9.00 -0.29
CA TRP A 103 7.69 -7.61 -0.67
C TRP A 103 8.42 -6.82 0.40
N VAL A 104 9.35 -5.98 -0.02
CA VAL A 104 9.90 -4.90 0.78
C VAL A 104 9.10 -3.64 0.47
N VAL A 105 8.72 -2.91 1.50
CA VAL A 105 7.91 -1.69 1.39
C VAL A 105 8.62 -0.55 2.10
N ASP A 106 9.13 0.40 1.32
CA ASP A 106 9.70 1.64 1.85
C ASP A 106 8.59 2.67 2.06
N ILE A 107 8.56 3.25 3.25
CA ILE A 107 7.61 4.26 3.70
C ILE A 107 8.37 5.42 4.37
N PRO A 108 7.78 6.61 4.55
CA PRO A 108 8.46 7.71 5.22
C PRO A 108 8.99 7.37 6.61
N GLY A 109 8.34 6.47 7.34
CA GLY A 109 8.73 6.03 8.69
C GLY A 109 9.78 4.92 8.72
N GLY A 110 10.21 4.38 7.59
CA GLY A 110 11.20 3.30 7.53
C GLY A 110 10.89 2.25 6.47
N THR A 111 11.26 1.01 6.73
CA THR A 111 11.05 -0.11 5.82
C THR A 111 10.34 -1.25 6.54
N GLY A 112 9.30 -1.78 5.92
CA GLY A 112 8.60 -2.98 6.34
C GLY A 112 8.69 -4.09 5.30
N SER A 113 8.14 -5.25 5.62
CA SER A 113 7.97 -6.33 4.64
C SER A 113 6.57 -6.91 4.71
N VAL A 114 6.07 -7.31 3.53
CA VAL A 114 4.76 -7.92 3.37
C VAL A 114 4.93 -9.27 2.71
N GLY A 115 4.40 -10.31 3.36
CA GLY A 115 4.28 -11.66 2.81
C GLY A 115 2.85 -11.89 2.33
N LEU A 116 2.71 -12.43 1.13
CA LEU A 116 1.43 -12.87 0.56
C LEU A 116 1.44 -14.40 0.57
N ASP A 117 0.63 -15.01 1.41
CA ASP A 117 0.48 -16.46 1.50
C ASP A 117 -0.92 -16.86 1.06
N GLY A 118 -1.00 -17.89 0.21
CA GLY A 118 -2.26 -18.38 -0.33
C GLY A 118 -2.62 -17.85 -1.72
N GLY A 119 -3.80 -18.26 -2.16
CA GLY A 119 -4.14 -18.23 -3.57
C GLY A 119 -4.55 -16.86 -4.10
N ILE A 120 -3.89 -16.46 -5.15
CA ILE A 120 -4.49 -15.58 -6.14
C ILE A 120 -4.88 -16.47 -7.30
N ASP A 121 -6.17 -16.58 -7.56
CA ASP A 121 -6.71 -17.29 -8.72
C ASP A 121 -6.62 -16.39 -9.94
N TRP A 122 -5.79 -16.80 -10.90
CA TRP A 122 -5.54 -16.10 -12.16
C TRP A 122 -6.37 -16.67 -13.33
N THR A 123 -7.27 -17.63 -13.09
CA THR A 123 -7.96 -18.37 -14.18
C THR A 123 -9.10 -17.59 -14.84
N GLY A 124 -9.60 -16.52 -14.21
CA GLY A 124 -10.66 -15.67 -14.74
C GLY A 124 -10.13 -14.41 -15.46
N GLU A 125 -11.03 -13.64 -16.07
CA GLU A 125 -10.70 -12.33 -16.66
C GLU A 125 -10.12 -11.35 -15.64
N ASN A 126 -10.52 -11.48 -14.38
CA ASN A 126 -10.01 -10.70 -13.27
C ASN A 126 -9.44 -11.65 -12.22
N PRO A 127 -8.24 -11.35 -11.68
CA PRO A 127 -7.69 -12.15 -10.59
C PRO A 127 -8.58 -12.07 -9.35
N ARG A 128 -8.74 -13.19 -8.66
CA ARG A 128 -9.49 -13.29 -7.42
C ARG A 128 -8.57 -13.71 -6.29
N ILE A 129 -8.74 -13.07 -5.16
CA ILE A 129 -8.06 -13.50 -3.93
C ILE A 129 -8.91 -14.59 -3.31
N THR A 130 -8.33 -15.79 -3.21
CA THR A 130 -8.94 -16.95 -2.56
C THR A 130 -8.07 -17.30 -1.37
N ASP A 131 -8.63 -17.42 -0.20
CA ASP A 131 -7.95 -17.97 1.00
C ASP A 131 -6.51 -17.41 1.24
N ALA A 132 -6.28 -16.15 0.88
CA ALA A 132 -4.97 -15.53 1.02
C ALA A 132 -4.82 -14.89 2.40
N SER A 133 -3.66 -15.11 3.02
CA SER A 133 -3.22 -14.39 4.20
C SER A 133 -2.17 -13.36 3.84
N VAL A 134 -2.27 -12.18 4.43
CA VAL A 134 -1.27 -11.12 4.26
C VAL A 134 -0.57 -10.91 5.59
N PHE A 135 0.74 -11.05 5.60
CA PHE A 135 1.58 -10.89 6.77
C PHE A 135 2.38 -9.60 6.66
N LEU A 136 2.25 -8.73 7.65
CA LEU A 136 3.06 -7.53 7.77
C LEU A 136 4.13 -7.75 8.84
N THR A 137 5.38 -7.43 8.50
CA THR A 137 6.51 -7.46 9.44
C THR A 137 7.21 -6.11 9.42
N GLY A 138 7.50 -5.58 10.59
CA GLY A 138 8.22 -4.32 10.75
C GLY A 138 9.10 -4.33 11.99
N PRO A 139 10.00 -3.33 12.15
CA PRO A 139 10.82 -3.18 13.32
C PRO A 139 9.97 -2.83 14.54
N ALA A 140 10.36 -3.33 15.70
CA ALA A 140 9.76 -2.98 16.97
C ALA A 140 10.87 -2.67 17.98
N THR A 141 10.81 -1.49 18.59
CA THR A 141 11.78 -1.07 19.61
C THR A 141 11.05 -0.87 20.93
N ARG A 142 11.53 -1.52 21.98
CA ARG A 142 11.03 -1.31 23.33
C ARG A 142 11.48 0.06 23.84
N VAL A 143 10.53 0.95 24.09
CA VAL A 143 10.80 2.34 24.48
C VAL A 143 10.57 2.62 25.96
N ALA A 144 9.77 1.79 26.66
CA ALA A 144 9.47 1.96 28.08
C ALA A 144 8.94 0.68 28.72
N ASP A 145 9.11 0.58 30.04
CA ASP A 145 8.38 -0.35 30.93
C ASP A 145 7.51 0.47 31.86
N ILE A 146 6.22 0.17 31.87
CA ILE A 146 5.25 0.80 32.77
C ILE A 146 4.73 -0.27 33.73
N ARG A 147 4.81 0.01 35.03
CA ARG A 147 4.17 -0.80 36.06
C ARG A 147 2.99 -0.02 36.61
N LEU A 148 1.82 -0.62 36.53
CA LEU A 148 0.63 -0.11 37.22
C LEU A 148 0.69 -0.54 38.70
N SER A 149 0.54 0.40 39.59
CA SER A 149 0.46 0.20 41.03
C SER A 149 -0.99 0.01 41.47
#